data_a72f21bbebd896954f6e38fa7d6886cf
#
_entry.id   a72f21bbebd896954f6e38fa7d6886cf
#
_cell.length_a   1.000
_cell.length_b   1.000
_cell.length_c   1.000
_cell.angle_alpha   90.00
_cell.angle_beta   90.00
_cell.angle_gamma   90.00
#
_symmetry.space_group_name_H-M   'P 1'
#
loop_
_entity.id
_entity.type
_entity.pdbx_description
1 polymer ?
#
loop_
_entity_poly.entity_id
_entity_poly.type
_entity_poly.pdbx_seq_one_letter_code
_entity_poly.pdbx_strand_id
1 'polypeptide(L)'
;MSFFEDIAAALDRDGIESRVGGDTMFVPLTAELEIQFVEIDQHLPAANVYIAAADVDEDDEDFEAVLVAVVFSVEDAVAAVAEHMATDQVITVLRDLLEGTDERIGDLEFFQDHLNPQQVRAEVGENAELQVTIDTVDGAPNAKVTFVALPDDYDDVLDDAESELWESDGDAELTDEDRARLFEVIHDEALADAERLELGSFTDFDRLFDVLSLAADQAEDWEAQLLPVDDDFDEPEVYDLFGQDDDEAEAGDDLDETEGDDLADDIANGSGAPGAAAFEDDIPGVDEDDSSDAARA
;
A
#
# COMPACT_ATOMS: atom_id res chain seq x y z
N MET A 1 -43.61 11.62 -10.67
CA MET A 1 -42.31 11.10 -11.11
C MET A 1 -42.21 9.70 -10.59
N SER A 2 -41.78 8.76 -11.39
CA SER A 2 -41.49 7.39 -10.93
C SER A 2 -40.16 7.37 -10.21
N PHE A 3 -39.91 6.35 -9.41
CA PHE A 3 -38.63 6.18 -8.70
C PHE A 3 -37.44 6.22 -9.67
N PHE A 4 -37.57 5.57 -10.83
CA PHE A 4 -36.52 5.60 -11.87
C PHE A 4 -36.34 6.96 -12.55
N GLU A 5 -37.43 7.75 -12.71
CA GLU A 5 -37.28 9.12 -13.24
C GLU A 5 -36.50 10.02 -12.29
N ASP A 6 -36.67 9.81 -10.97
CA ASP A 6 -35.96 10.58 -9.97
C ASP A 6 -34.47 10.15 -9.89
N ILE A 7 -34.16 8.84 -10.01
CA ILE A 7 -32.77 8.34 -10.13
C ILE A 7 -32.13 8.87 -11.42
N ALA A 8 -32.80 8.73 -12.58
CA ALA A 8 -32.27 9.21 -13.84
C ALA A 8 -31.95 10.72 -13.82
N ALA A 9 -32.87 11.53 -13.20
CA ALA A 9 -32.64 12.97 -13.05
C ALA A 9 -31.49 13.30 -12.07
N ALA A 10 -31.17 12.42 -11.13
CA ALA A 10 -30.02 12.57 -10.23
C ALA A 10 -28.72 12.23 -10.97
N LEU A 11 -28.68 11.12 -11.69
CA LEU A 11 -27.52 10.68 -12.49
C LEU A 11 -27.20 11.67 -13.61
N ASP A 12 -28.22 12.21 -14.28
CA ASP A 12 -28.01 13.22 -15.35
C ASP A 12 -27.34 14.50 -14.83
N ARG A 13 -27.59 14.90 -13.58
CA ARG A 13 -26.90 16.04 -12.93
C ARG A 13 -25.40 15.78 -12.73
N ASP A 14 -25.03 14.52 -12.56
CA ASP A 14 -23.64 14.07 -12.41
C ASP A 14 -23.01 13.69 -13.77
N GLY A 15 -23.77 13.89 -14.87
CA GLY A 15 -23.31 13.61 -16.22
C GLY A 15 -23.33 12.11 -16.59
N ILE A 16 -24.05 11.30 -15.83
CA ILE A 16 -24.15 9.85 -16.04
C ILE A 16 -25.40 9.56 -16.87
N GLU A 17 -25.21 8.95 -18.04
CA GLU A 17 -26.31 8.55 -18.90
C GLU A 17 -27.06 7.34 -18.35
N SER A 18 -28.37 7.34 -18.49
CA SER A 18 -29.23 6.20 -18.12
C SER A 18 -30.40 6.03 -19.09
N ARG A 19 -30.93 4.82 -19.21
CA ARG A 19 -32.11 4.50 -20.01
C ARG A 19 -33.12 3.72 -19.19
N VAL A 20 -34.40 4.02 -19.35
CA VAL A 20 -35.48 3.30 -18.68
C VAL A 20 -36.26 2.51 -19.72
N GLY A 21 -36.44 1.21 -19.49
CA GLY A 21 -37.19 0.28 -20.34
C GLY A 21 -38.12 -0.59 -19.51
N GLY A 22 -39.41 -0.29 -19.49
CA GLY A 22 -40.38 -1.05 -18.70
C GLY A 22 -40.20 -0.85 -17.20
N ASP A 23 -39.92 -1.92 -16.47
CA ASP A 23 -39.67 -2.01 -15.04
C ASP A 23 -38.17 -2.12 -14.71
N THR A 24 -37.31 -1.87 -15.68
CA THR A 24 -35.85 -1.88 -15.55
C THR A 24 -35.25 -0.55 -16.00
N MET A 25 -34.26 -0.07 -15.25
CA MET A 25 -33.41 1.06 -15.62
C MET A 25 -31.99 0.60 -15.80
N PHE A 26 -31.33 1.05 -16.86
CA PHE A 26 -29.99 0.65 -17.27
C PHE A 26 -29.04 1.84 -17.18
N VAL A 27 -27.86 1.62 -16.61
CA VAL A 27 -26.77 2.59 -16.53
C VAL A 27 -25.50 1.94 -17.09
N PRO A 28 -24.98 2.38 -18.25
CA PRO A 28 -23.77 1.78 -18.79
C PRO A 28 -22.57 2.06 -17.90
N LEU A 29 -21.77 1.04 -17.59
CA LEU A 29 -20.47 1.14 -16.94
C LEU A 29 -19.36 1.18 -17.98
N THR A 30 -19.35 0.16 -18.86
CA THR A 30 -18.40 0.02 -19.95
C THR A 30 -19.14 -0.34 -21.25
N ALA A 31 -18.39 -0.66 -22.29
CA ALA A 31 -18.98 -1.19 -23.53
C ALA A 31 -19.59 -2.61 -23.34
N GLU A 32 -19.14 -3.35 -22.31
CA GLU A 32 -19.49 -4.75 -22.07
C GLU A 32 -20.36 -4.96 -20.82
N LEU A 33 -20.39 -3.97 -19.90
CA LEU A 33 -21.06 -4.06 -18.61
C LEU A 33 -22.02 -2.91 -18.37
N GLU A 34 -23.16 -3.19 -17.77
CA GLU A 34 -24.13 -2.20 -17.32
C GLU A 34 -24.68 -2.51 -15.93
N ILE A 35 -25.10 -1.47 -15.21
CA ILE A 35 -25.89 -1.61 -13.99
C ILE A 35 -27.36 -1.64 -14.38
N GLN A 36 -28.09 -2.61 -13.88
CA GLN A 36 -29.53 -2.73 -14.04
C GLN A 36 -30.25 -2.55 -12.71
N PHE A 37 -31.16 -1.59 -12.66
CA PHE A 37 -32.11 -1.44 -11.54
C PHE A 37 -33.43 -2.07 -11.92
N VAL A 38 -33.81 -3.14 -11.21
CA VAL A 38 -35.07 -3.85 -11.43
C VAL A 38 -36.04 -3.49 -10.32
N GLU A 39 -37.22 -2.93 -10.67
CA GLU A 39 -38.24 -2.53 -9.72
C GLU A 39 -38.74 -3.73 -8.90
N ILE A 40 -38.77 -3.60 -7.56
CA ILE A 40 -39.30 -4.65 -6.68
C ILE A 40 -40.80 -4.53 -6.48
N ASP A 41 -41.29 -3.31 -6.31
CA ASP A 41 -42.69 -3.01 -6.04
C ASP A 41 -43.06 -1.64 -6.60
N GLN A 42 -44.13 -1.55 -7.37
CA GLN A 42 -44.57 -0.30 -8.02
C GLN A 42 -45.01 0.82 -7.03
N HIS A 43 -45.19 0.49 -5.76
CA HIS A 43 -45.64 1.43 -4.74
C HIS A 43 -44.52 1.85 -3.76
N LEU A 44 -43.37 1.20 -3.85
CA LEU A 44 -42.22 1.47 -3.00
C LEU A 44 -41.04 1.95 -3.83
N PRO A 45 -40.28 2.94 -3.35
CA PRO A 45 -39.06 3.34 -4.02
C PRO A 45 -37.95 2.30 -3.74
N ALA A 46 -38.08 1.10 -4.32
CA ALA A 46 -37.18 -0.02 -4.07
C ALA A 46 -36.80 -0.73 -5.37
N ALA A 47 -35.51 -0.99 -5.56
CA ALA A 47 -34.99 -1.70 -6.70
C ALA A 47 -33.85 -2.65 -6.32
N ASN A 48 -33.82 -3.81 -6.96
CA ASN A 48 -32.62 -4.66 -6.99
C ASN A 48 -31.61 -4.03 -7.97
N VAL A 49 -30.33 -4.09 -7.61
CA VAL A 49 -29.22 -3.60 -8.42
C VAL A 49 -28.42 -4.78 -8.89
N TYR A 50 -28.30 -4.95 -10.19
CA TYR A 50 -27.52 -5.99 -10.83
C TYR A 50 -26.38 -5.38 -11.64
N ILE A 51 -25.27 -6.07 -11.73
CA ILE A 51 -24.28 -5.89 -12.79
C ILE A 51 -24.54 -6.98 -13.81
N ALA A 52 -24.73 -6.60 -15.04
CA ALA A 52 -25.05 -7.49 -16.15
C ALA A 52 -24.19 -7.19 -17.37
N ALA A 53 -24.12 -8.17 -18.29
CA ALA A 53 -23.53 -7.97 -19.59
C ALA A 53 -24.38 -6.97 -20.39
N ALA A 54 -23.74 -5.95 -20.95
CA ALA A 54 -24.40 -4.97 -21.81
C ALA A 54 -24.77 -5.64 -23.17
N ASP A 55 -25.88 -5.20 -23.76
CA ASP A 55 -26.35 -5.66 -25.08
C ASP A 55 -26.64 -7.18 -25.21
N VAL A 56 -26.83 -7.89 -24.08
CA VAL A 56 -27.25 -9.28 -24.04
C VAL A 56 -28.70 -9.35 -23.54
N ASP A 57 -29.57 -10.00 -24.32
CA ASP A 57 -30.97 -10.16 -23.92
C ASP A 57 -31.10 -11.14 -22.75
N GLU A 58 -32.01 -10.87 -21.80
CA GLU A 58 -32.27 -11.73 -20.62
C GLU A 58 -32.67 -13.18 -21.00
N ASP A 59 -33.16 -13.38 -22.22
CA ASP A 59 -33.53 -14.71 -22.76
C ASP A 59 -32.32 -15.45 -23.39
N ASP A 60 -31.15 -14.84 -23.46
CA ASP A 60 -29.94 -15.46 -24.03
C ASP A 60 -29.28 -16.39 -23.00
N GLU A 61 -28.71 -17.50 -23.50
CA GLU A 61 -27.99 -18.47 -22.64
C GLU A 61 -26.70 -17.89 -22.07
N ASP A 62 -26.17 -16.82 -22.65
CA ASP A 62 -24.96 -16.10 -22.24
C ASP A 62 -25.28 -14.88 -21.33
N PHE A 63 -26.57 -14.66 -20.97
CA PHE A 63 -26.94 -13.60 -20.04
C PHE A 63 -26.52 -13.93 -18.63
N GLU A 64 -25.62 -13.13 -18.09
CA GLU A 64 -25.20 -13.22 -16.69
C GLU A 64 -25.52 -11.89 -15.98
N ALA A 65 -26.25 -11.97 -14.88
CA ALA A 65 -26.55 -10.85 -14.02
C ALA A 65 -26.29 -11.21 -12.56
N VAL A 66 -25.52 -10.39 -11.87
CA VAL A 66 -25.16 -10.59 -10.47
C VAL A 66 -25.85 -9.53 -9.62
N LEU A 67 -26.66 -9.95 -8.64
CA LEU A 67 -27.27 -9.06 -7.66
C LEU A 67 -26.17 -8.52 -6.73
N VAL A 68 -25.95 -7.20 -6.75
CA VAL A 68 -24.89 -6.55 -5.97
C VAL A 68 -25.42 -5.71 -4.84
N ALA A 69 -26.64 -5.15 -4.98
CA ALA A 69 -27.26 -4.33 -3.93
C ALA A 69 -28.80 -4.33 -4.03
N VAL A 70 -29.43 -3.81 -2.99
CA VAL A 70 -30.85 -3.44 -2.99
C VAL A 70 -30.93 -2.01 -2.48
N VAL A 71 -31.58 -1.12 -3.22
CA VAL A 71 -31.68 0.30 -2.90
C VAL A 71 -33.11 0.69 -2.57
N PHE A 72 -33.29 1.59 -1.62
CA PHE A 72 -34.59 2.08 -1.14
C PHE A 72 -34.75 3.59 -1.26
N SER A 73 -33.75 4.27 -1.78
CA SER A 73 -33.78 5.71 -2.03
C SER A 73 -33.01 6.08 -3.31
N VAL A 74 -33.27 7.28 -3.83
CA VAL A 74 -32.51 7.83 -4.95
C VAL A 74 -31.04 8.03 -4.57
N GLU A 75 -30.78 8.44 -3.34
CA GLU A 75 -29.41 8.64 -2.83
C GLU A 75 -28.63 7.33 -2.78
N ASP A 76 -29.22 6.24 -2.29
CA ASP A 76 -28.60 4.91 -2.29
C ASP A 76 -28.33 4.41 -3.72
N ALA A 77 -29.27 4.66 -4.65
CA ALA A 77 -29.08 4.26 -6.05
C ALA A 77 -27.92 5.00 -6.74
N VAL A 78 -27.80 6.32 -6.51
CA VAL A 78 -26.69 7.12 -7.03
C VAL A 78 -25.37 6.69 -6.40
N ALA A 79 -25.35 6.43 -5.09
CA ALA A 79 -24.17 5.94 -4.39
C ALA A 79 -23.70 4.57 -4.94
N ALA A 80 -24.63 3.64 -5.19
CA ALA A 80 -24.30 2.34 -5.81
C ALA A 80 -23.70 2.49 -7.20
N VAL A 81 -24.22 3.38 -8.04
CA VAL A 81 -23.63 3.67 -9.37
C VAL A 81 -22.22 4.23 -9.22
N ALA A 82 -22.03 5.23 -8.36
CA ALA A 82 -20.74 5.85 -8.12
C ALA A 82 -19.69 4.85 -7.63
N GLU A 83 -20.04 3.95 -6.72
CA GLU A 83 -19.17 2.89 -6.20
C GLU A 83 -18.69 1.94 -7.31
N HIS A 84 -19.60 1.49 -8.17
CA HIS A 84 -19.26 0.58 -9.26
C HIS A 84 -18.46 1.27 -10.37
N MET A 85 -18.76 2.54 -10.69
CA MET A 85 -17.95 3.33 -11.64
C MET A 85 -16.54 3.56 -11.11
N ALA A 86 -16.38 3.86 -9.81
CA ALA A 86 -15.06 4.00 -9.19
C ALA A 86 -14.27 2.69 -9.23
N THR A 87 -14.94 1.56 -8.96
CA THR A 87 -14.31 0.23 -9.04
C THR A 87 -13.84 -0.10 -10.46
N ASP A 88 -14.66 0.17 -11.46
CA ASP A 88 -14.29 -0.04 -12.87
C ASP A 88 -13.09 0.82 -13.29
N GLN A 89 -13.05 2.07 -12.85
CA GLN A 89 -11.90 2.95 -13.09
C GLN A 89 -10.61 2.43 -12.43
N VAL A 90 -10.68 1.93 -11.19
CA VAL A 90 -9.53 1.29 -10.51
C VAL A 90 -9.03 0.10 -11.33
N ILE A 91 -9.93 -0.79 -11.76
CA ILE A 91 -9.58 -1.97 -12.57
C ILE A 91 -8.95 -1.55 -13.90
N THR A 92 -9.49 -0.52 -14.54
CA THR A 92 -8.98 -0.01 -15.83
C THR A 92 -7.56 0.52 -15.67
N VAL A 93 -7.30 1.35 -14.66
CA VAL A 93 -5.95 1.91 -14.41
C VAL A 93 -4.94 0.82 -14.05
N LEU A 94 -5.33 -0.14 -13.19
CA LEU A 94 -4.47 -1.29 -12.88
C LEU A 94 -4.12 -2.09 -14.13
N ARG A 95 -5.09 -2.31 -15.02
CA ARG A 95 -4.86 -3.00 -16.29
C ARG A 95 -3.92 -2.20 -17.19
N ASP A 96 -4.13 -0.88 -17.33
CA ASP A 96 -3.30 -0.02 -18.15
C ASP A 96 -1.84 0.01 -17.67
N LEU A 97 -1.63 0.00 -16.34
CA LEU A 97 -0.29 -0.12 -15.75
C LEU A 97 0.34 -1.48 -16.06
N LEU A 98 -0.37 -2.58 -15.79
CA LEU A 98 0.14 -3.95 -15.97
C LEU A 98 0.40 -4.32 -17.44
N GLU A 99 -0.38 -3.78 -18.38
CA GLU A 99 -0.25 -4.02 -19.81
C GLU A 99 0.67 -3.00 -20.51
N GLY A 100 1.05 -1.91 -19.83
CA GLY A 100 1.86 -0.83 -20.40
C GLY A 100 1.19 -0.18 -21.61
N THR A 101 -0.13 0.01 -21.56
CA THR A 101 -0.91 0.48 -22.73
C THR A 101 -0.65 1.94 -23.09
N ASP A 102 -0.22 2.77 -22.14
CA ASP A 102 0.15 4.16 -22.38
C ASP A 102 1.62 4.25 -22.82
N GLU A 103 1.90 5.00 -23.89
CA GLU A 103 3.24 5.16 -24.47
C GLU A 103 4.26 5.76 -23.45
N ARG A 104 3.78 6.52 -22.45
CA ARG A 104 4.63 7.15 -21.42
C ARG A 104 5.23 6.16 -20.44
N ILE A 105 4.58 5.01 -20.25
CA ILE A 105 4.97 3.96 -19.32
C ILE A 105 5.30 2.64 -20.03
N GLY A 106 5.36 2.64 -21.36
CA GLY A 106 5.60 1.43 -22.14
C GLY A 106 6.95 0.73 -21.89
N ASP A 107 7.92 1.46 -21.33
CA ASP A 107 9.23 0.92 -20.94
C ASP A 107 9.25 0.45 -19.46
N LEU A 108 8.16 0.65 -18.70
CA LEU A 108 8.02 0.19 -17.32
C LEU A 108 7.26 -1.13 -17.30
N GLU A 109 7.87 -2.14 -16.71
CA GLU A 109 7.23 -3.45 -16.51
C GLU A 109 6.61 -3.50 -15.11
N PHE A 110 5.31 -3.20 -15.02
CA PHE A 110 4.58 -3.30 -13.76
C PHE A 110 4.12 -4.73 -13.49
N PHE A 111 4.24 -5.15 -12.25
CA PHE A 111 3.68 -6.40 -11.74
C PHE A 111 2.83 -6.15 -10.49
N GLN A 112 1.81 -6.98 -10.31
CA GLN A 112 0.87 -6.85 -9.21
C GLN A 112 1.44 -7.49 -7.95
N ASP A 113 1.31 -6.81 -6.81
CA ASP A 113 1.64 -7.34 -5.50
C ASP A 113 0.68 -8.47 -5.11
N HIS A 114 1.22 -9.62 -4.66
CA HIS A 114 0.41 -10.78 -4.29
C HIS A 114 -0.33 -10.62 -2.96
N LEU A 115 0.16 -9.77 -2.07
CA LEU A 115 -0.47 -9.48 -0.77
C LEU A 115 -1.48 -8.36 -0.89
N ASN A 116 -1.22 -7.39 -1.78
CA ASN A 116 -2.07 -6.23 -2.00
C ASN A 116 -2.45 -6.10 -3.49
N PRO A 117 -3.58 -6.66 -3.93
CA PRO A 117 -3.98 -6.63 -5.34
C PRO A 117 -4.27 -5.21 -5.88
N GLN A 118 -4.33 -4.20 -5.02
CA GLN A 118 -4.47 -2.79 -5.40
C GLN A 118 -3.12 -2.08 -5.57
N GLN A 119 -2.02 -2.78 -5.34
CA GLN A 119 -0.67 -2.27 -5.51
C GLN A 119 0.01 -2.93 -6.70
N VAL A 120 0.67 -2.11 -7.50
CA VAL A 120 1.58 -2.55 -8.56
C VAL A 120 2.94 -1.92 -8.36
N ARG A 121 3.97 -2.63 -8.79
CA ARG A 121 5.37 -2.25 -8.65
C ARG A 121 6.07 -2.35 -9.99
N ALA A 122 7.05 -1.49 -10.24
CA ALA A 122 7.95 -1.57 -11.38
C ALA A 122 9.37 -1.21 -10.95
N GLU A 123 10.35 -1.99 -11.36
CA GLU A 123 11.76 -1.67 -11.18
C GLU A 123 12.12 -0.46 -12.02
N VAL A 124 12.91 0.46 -11.44
CA VAL A 124 13.42 1.66 -12.11
C VAL A 124 14.85 1.94 -11.64
N GLY A 125 15.70 2.47 -12.50
CA GLY A 125 17.10 2.67 -12.14
C GLY A 125 17.86 1.35 -11.95
N GLU A 126 18.89 1.34 -11.08
CA GLU A 126 19.69 0.16 -10.75
C GLU A 126 19.20 -0.50 -9.45
N ASN A 127 18.84 0.33 -8.44
CA ASN A 127 18.42 -0.12 -7.10
C ASN A 127 17.21 0.66 -6.60
N ALA A 128 16.16 0.72 -7.40
CA ALA A 128 14.95 1.41 -7.00
C ALA A 128 13.69 0.80 -7.64
N GLU A 129 12.56 1.03 -7.01
CA GLU A 129 11.25 0.65 -7.54
C GLU A 129 10.22 1.78 -7.41
N LEU A 130 9.25 1.78 -8.33
CA LEU A 130 8.03 2.58 -8.24
C LEU A 130 6.90 1.70 -7.69
N GLN A 131 6.29 2.14 -6.60
CA GLN A 131 5.10 1.54 -6.03
C GLN A 131 3.89 2.43 -6.33
N VAL A 132 2.85 1.87 -6.93
CA VAL A 132 1.58 2.54 -7.20
C VAL A 132 0.46 1.79 -6.50
N THR A 133 -0.14 2.42 -5.48
CA THR A 133 -1.32 1.88 -4.80
C THR A 133 -2.55 2.63 -5.26
N ILE A 134 -3.55 1.89 -5.76
CA ILE A 134 -4.80 2.47 -6.27
C ILE A 134 -5.94 2.05 -5.35
N ASP A 135 -6.59 3.03 -4.74
CA ASP A 135 -7.73 2.84 -3.85
C ASP A 135 -8.88 3.78 -4.22
N THR A 136 -9.95 3.72 -3.44
CA THR A 136 -11.07 4.63 -3.57
C THR A 136 -11.13 5.52 -2.34
N VAL A 137 -10.94 6.83 -2.54
CA VAL A 137 -11.03 7.85 -1.49
C VAL A 137 -12.24 8.75 -1.77
N ASP A 138 -13.14 8.86 -0.80
CA ASP A 138 -14.38 9.64 -0.92
C ASP A 138 -15.24 9.27 -2.16
N GLY A 139 -15.23 8.00 -2.57
CA GLY A 139 -15.98 7.50 -3.72
C GLY A 139 -15.34 7.79 -5.08
N ALA A 140 -14.11 8.31 -5.09
CA ALA A 140 -13.33 8.52 -6.31
C ALA A 140 -12.04 7.68 -6.28
N PRO A 141 -11.63 7.10 -7.41
CA PRO A 141 -10.37 6.37 -7.49
C PRO A 141 -9.19 7.34 -7.32
N ASN A 142 -8.19 6.86 -6.60
CA ASN A 142 -6.99 7.62 -6.25
C ASN A 142 -5.76 6.72 -6.33
N ALA A 143 -4.74 7.15 -7.05
CA ALA A 143 -3.46 6.47 -7.14
C ALA A 143 -2.41 7.18 -6.29
N LYS A 144 -1.84 6.49 -5.31
CA LYS A 144 -0.68 6.97 -4.54
C LYS A 144 0.59 6.41 -5.15
N VAL A 145 1.55 7.27 -5.44
CA VAL A 145 2.84 6.89 -6.02
C VAL A 145 3.97 7.14 -5.02
N THR A 146 4.80 6.13 -4.84
CA THR A 146 5.98 6.17 -3.99
C THR A 146 7.18 5.63 -4.78
N PHE A 147 8.29 6.34 -4.76
CA PHE A 147 9.59 5.85 -5.21
C PHE A 147 10.32 5.29 -4.00
N VAL A 148 10.90 4.11 -4.13
CA VAL A 148 11.58 3.39 -3.07
C VAL A 148 13.00 3.09 -3.53
N ALA A 149 14.00 3.59 -2.81
CA ALA A 149 15.39 3.21 -3.03
C ALA A 149 15.67 1.91 -2.26
N LEU A 150 16.18 0.90 -2.97
CA LEU A 150 16.41 -0.44 -2.43
C LEU A 150 17.71 -0.47 -1.62
N PRO A 151 17.75 -1.11 -0.45
CA PRO A 151 18.98 -1.29 0.31
C PRO A 151 20.04 -2.08 -0.46
N ASP A 152 21.32 -1.89 -0.16
CA ASP A 152 22.44 -2.56 -0.86
C ASP A 152 22.41 -4.09 -0.74
N ASP A 153 21.84 -4.62 0.32
CA ASP A 153 21.70 -6.06 0.58
C ASP A 153 20.36 -6.64 0.09
N TYR A 154 19.54 -5.83 -0.57
CA TYR A 154 18.20 -6.22 -1.02
C TYR A 154 18.23 -7.42 -1.97
N ASP A 155 19.09 -7.38 -2.99
CA ASP A 155 19.23 -8.46 -3.97
C ASP A 155 19.72 -9.76 -3.32
N ASP A 156 20.69 -9.67 -2.40
CA ASP A 156 21.20 -10.82 -1.65
C ASP A 156 20.10 -11.48 -0.81
N VAL A 157 19.25 -10.68 -0.16
CA VAL A 157 18.11 -11.18 0.63
C VAL A 157 17.07 -11.87 -0.24
N LEU A 158 16.78 -11.33 -1.41
CA LEU A 158 15.82 -11.95 -2.34
C LEU A 158 16.36 -13.21 -2.99
N ASP A 159 17.63 -13.25 -3.39
CA ASP A 159 18.29 -14.43 -3.97
C ASP A 159 18.30 -15.58 -2.95
N ASP A 160 18.60 -15.29 -1.68
CA ASP A 160 18.54 -16.27 -0.60
C ASP A 160 17.11 -16.79 -0.39
N ALA A 161 16.12 -15.90 -0.41
CA ALA A 161 14.71 -16.26 -0.26
C ALA A 161 14.23 -17.11 -1.44
N GLU A 162 14.58 -16.76 -2.67
CA GLU A 162 14.23 -17.53 -3.86
C GLU A 162 14.84 -18.95 -3.78
N SER A 163 16.11 -19.04 -3.45
CA SER A 163 16.79 -20.33 -3.28
C SER A 163 16.16 -21.19 -2.20
N GLU A 164 15.75 -20.59 -1.06
CA GLU A 164 15.11 -21.31 0.04
C GLU A 164 13.71 -21.80 -0.32
N LEU A 165 12.93 -20.99 -1.03
CA LEU A 165 11.52 -21.29 -1.35
C LEU A 165 11.34 -22.23 -2.55
N TRP A 166 12.19 -22.10 -3.59
CA TRP A 166 12.01 -22.84 -4.85
C TRP A 166 13.07 -23.92 -5.11
N GLU A 167 14.31 -23.74 -4.66
CA GLU A 167 15.39 -24.69 -4.91
C GLU A 167 15.57 -25.71 -3.77
N SER A 168 15.05 -25.41 -2.57
CA SER A 168 15.14 -26.33 -1.45
C SER A 168 14.21 -27.51 -1.63
N ASP A 169 14.75 -28.73 -1.70
CA ASP A 169 14.03 -30.03 -1.67
C ASP A 169 13.37 -30.30 -0.29
N GLY A 170 13.04 -29.24 0.46
CA GLY A 170 12.46 -29.35 1.79
C GLY A 170 11.09 -30.03 1.80
N ASP A 171 10.87 -30.86 2.82
CA ASP A 171 9.63 -31.62 3.12
C ASP A 171 8.36 -30.76 3.33
N ALA A 172 8.38 -29.46 3.01
CA ALA A 172 7.22 -28.60 3.13
C ALA A 172 6.37 -28.71 1.85
N GLU A 173 5.17 -29.23 1.98
CA GLU A 173 4.13 -29.24 0.94
C GLU A 173 3.57 -27.83 0.70
N LEU A 174 4.47 -26.84 0.46
CA LEU A 174 4.05 -25.50 0.09
C LEU A 174 3.57 -25.49 -1.36
N THR A 175 2.41 -24.91 -1.60
CA THR A 175 1.95 -24.64 -2.96
C THR A 175 2.75 -23.49 -3.58
N ASP A 176 2.71 -23.35 -4.90
CA ASP A 176 3.36 -22.22 -5.58
C ASP A 176 2.78 -20.87 -5.11
N GLU A 177 1.49 -20.83 -4.78
CA GLU A 177 0.81 -19.67 -4.22
C GLU A 177 1.32 -19.33 -2.81
N ASP A 178 1.56 -20.34 -1.95
CA ASP A 178 2.11 -20.13 -0.61
C ASP A 178 3.56 -19.63 -0.68
N ARG A 179 4.35 -20.15 -1.63
CA ARG A 179 5.72 -19.66 -1.86
C ARG A 179 5.74 -18.21 -2.32
N ALA A 180 4.89 -17.87 -3.29
CA ALA A 180 4.76 -16.49 -3.76
C ALA A 180 4.40 -15.53 -2.63
N ARG A 181 3.45 -15.90 -1.76
CA ARG A 181 3.09 -15.09 -0.59
C ARG A 181 4.23 -14.93 0.41
N LEU A 182 4.99 -16.00 0.67
CA LEU A 182 6.13 -15.94 1.57
C LEU A 182 7.23 -15.06 0.99
N PHE A 183 7.48 -15.15 -0.31
CA PHE A 183 8.43 -14.29 -1.00
C PHE A 183 8.05 -12.81 -0.87
N GLU A 184 6.76 -12.46 -1.07
CA GLU A 184 6.28 -11.09 -0.86
C GLU A 184 6.46 -10.60 0.59
N VAL A 185 6.24 -11.47 1.58
CA VAL A 185 6.49 -11.09 2.98
C VAL A 185 7.96 -10.78 3.21
N ILE A 186 8.88 -11.58 2.64
CA ILE A 186 10.32 -11.35 2.76
C ILE A 186 10.71 -10.06 2.02
N HIS A 187 10.16 -9.84 0.83
CA HIS A 187 10.31 -8.62 0.07
C HIS A 187 9.87 -7.38 0.88
N ASP A 188 8.68 -7.39 1.46
CA ASP A 188 8.17 -6.27 2.26
C ASP A 188 9.03 -6.04 3.53
N GLU A 189 9.56 -7.11 4.13
CA GLU A 189 10.46 -7.02 5.27
C GLU A 189 11.83 -6.44 4.87
N ALA A 190 12.37 -6.82 3.71
CA ALA A 190 13.60 -6.26 3.15
C ALA A 190 13.45 -4.76 2.83
N LEU A 191 12.24 -4.32 2.49
CA LEU A 191 11.93 -2.92 2.22
C LEU A 191 11.56 -2.11 3.48
N ALA A 192 11.54 -2.71 4.67
CA ALA A 192 11.10 -2.01 5.89
C ALA A 192 11.97 -0.78 6.22
N ASP A 193 13.27 -0.89 5.97
CA ASP A 193 14.25 0.18 6.21
C ASP A 193 14.63 0.97 4.94
N ALA A 194 13.96 0.70 3.80
CA ALA A 194 14.20 1.38 2.55
C ALA A 194 13.81 2.87 2.61
N GLU A 195 14.64 3.71 2.01
CA GLU A 195 14.34 5.14 1.88
C GLU A 195 13.23 5.36 0.84
N ARG A 196 12.27 6.21 1.18
CA ARG A 196 11.05 6.40 0.38
C ARG A 196 10.81 7.86 0.05
N LEU A 197 10.48 8.12 -1.22
CA LEU A 197 10.07 9.43 -1.70
C LEU A 197 8.60 9.38 -2.14
N GLU A 198 7.70 10.05 -1.41
CA GLU A 198 6.30 10.16 -1.82
C GLU A 198 6.16 11.14 -2.99
N LEU A 199 5.74 10.65 -4.15
CA LEU A 199 5.55 11.46 -5.36
C LEU A 199 4.16 12.11 -5.42
N GLY A 200 3.22 11.63 -4.59
CA GLY A 200 1.91 12.23 -4.42
C GLY A 200 0.75 11.28 -4.65
N SER A 201 -0.46 11.85 -4.68
CA SER A 201 -1.71 11.14 -4.92
C SER A 201 -2.46 11.78 -6.09
N PHE A 202 -2.97 10.95 -6.99
CA PHE A 202 -3.53 11.37 -8.28
C PHE A 202 -4.92 10.77 -8.48
N THR A 203 -5.90 11.64 -8.70
CA THR A 203 -7.25 11.29 -9.18
C THR A 203 -7.38 11.51 -10.68
N ASP A 204 -6.43 12.23 -11.28
CA ASP A 204 -6.26 12.41 -12.72
C ASP A 204 -5.17 11.45 -13.20
N PHE A 205 -5.58 10.40 -13.90
CA PHE A 205 -4.68 9.33 -14.35
C PHE A 205 -3.81 9.72 -15.54
N ASP A 206 -4.21 10.71 -16.35
CA ASP A 206 -3.30 11.28 -17.32
C ASP A 206 -2.07 11.88 -16.65
N ARG A 207 -2.30 12.59 -15.55
CA ARG A 207 -1.21 13.14 -14.76
C ARG A 207 -0.40 12.06 -14.01
N LEU A 208 -1.04 10.96 -13.63
CA LEU A 208 -0.34 9.81 -13.07
C LEU A 208 0.72 9.29 -14.03
N PHE A 209 0.36 9.04 -15.29
CA PHE A 209 1.30 8.52 -16.28
C PHE A 209 2.43 9.52 -16.60
N ASP A 210 2.16 10.83 -16.61
CA ASP A 210 3.20 11.84 -16.73
C ASP A 210 4.20 11.78 -15.56
N VAL A 211 3.72 11.56 -14.34
CA VAL A 211 4.57 11.46 -13.15
C VAL A 211 5.38 10.17 -13.14
N LEU A 212 4.80 9.04 -13.53
CA LEU A 212 5.51 7.77 -13.64
C LEU A 212 6.64 7.83 -14.68
N SER A 213 6.38 8.42 -15.85
CA SER A 213 7.39 8.65 -16.89
C SER A 213 8.53 9.54 -16.36
N LEU A 214 8.17 10.64 -15.70
CA LEU A 214 9.17 11.52 -15.08
C LEU A 214 9.99 10.81 -14.00
N ALA A 215 9.34 9.99 -13.19
CA ALA A 215 10.01 9.25 -12.11
C ALA A 215 11.02 8.25 -12.69
N ALA A 216 10.68 7.56 -13.77
CA ALA A 216 11.61 6.68 -14.48
C ALA A 216 12.81 7.46 -15.03
N ASP A 217 12.59 8.63 -15.63
CA ASP A 217 13.67 9.50 -16.14
C ASP A 217 14.60 10.04 -15.04
N GLN A 218 14.10 10.16 -13.80
CA GLN A 218 14.84 10.71 -12.67
C GLN A 218 15.34 9.65 -11.69
N ALA A 219 15.07 8.38 -11.95
CA ALA A 219 15.32 7.27 -11.02
C ALA A 219 16.78 7.23 -10.55
N GLU A 220 17.75 7.28 -11.46
CA GLU A 220 19.18 7.27 -11.13
C GLU A 220 19.61 8.47 -10.24
N ASP A 221 19.07 9.65 -10.55
CA ASP A 221 19.39 10.86 -9.78
C ASP A 221 18.79 10.81 -8.37
N TRP A 222 17.58 10.25 -8.20
CA TRP A 222 16.93 10.12 -6.89
C TRP A 222 17.53 8.99 -6.08
N GLU A 223 17.82 7.86 -6.70
CA GLU A 223 18.52 6.74 -6.10
C GLU A 223 19.84 7.18 -5.46
N ALA A 224 20.69 7.90 -6.22
CA ALA A 224 21.95 8.43 -5.71
C ALA A 224 21.80 9.43 -4.53
N GLN A 225 20.63 10.04 -4.37
CA GLN A 225 20.36 10.99 -3.27
C GLN A 225 19.74 10.31 -2.04
N LEU A 226 19.04 9.21 -2.22
CA LEU A 226 18.31 8.50 -1.17
C LEU A 226 19.15 7.37 -0.55
N LEU A 227 20.01 6.72 -1.35
CA LEU A 227 20.92 5.72 -0.80
C LEU A 227 21.85 6.38 0.21
N PRO A 228 22.04 5.78 1.39
CA PRO A 228 23.04 6.28 2.32
C PRO A 228 24.38 6.31 1.61
N VAL A 229 24.97 7.49 1.55
CA VAL A 229 26.39 7.60 1.15
C VAL A 229 27.12 6.75 2.17
N ASP A 230 27.69 5.64 1.72
CA ASP A 230 28.64 4.91 2.54
C ASP A 230 29.68 5.92 3.01
N ASP A 231 29.52 6.38 4.26
CA ASP A 231 30.52 7.18 4.94
C ASP A 231 31.74 6.28 5.23
N ASP A 232 32.25 5.59 4.22
CA ASP A 232 33.65 5.28 4.15
C ASP A 232 34.38 6.66 3.99
N PHE A 233 34.14 7.53 4.98
CA PHE A 233 35.15 8.49 5.29
C PHE A 233 36.37 7.64 5.62
N ASP A 234 37.23 7.45 4.63
CA ASP A 234 38.65 7.28 4.86
C ASP A 234 38.94 8.25 6.04
N GLU A 235 39.03 7.67 7.24
CA GLU A 235 39.44 8.46 8.40
C GLU A 235 40.71 9.17 7.88
N PRO A 236 40.74 10.51 7.82
CA PRO A 236 41.89 11.17 7.26
C PRO A 236 43.09 10.62 8.02
N GLU A 237 43.99 9.93 7.31
CA GLU A 237 45.25 9.47 7.90
C GLU A 237 45.77 10.64 8.69
N VAL A 238 45.63 10.55 10.01
CA VAL A 238 46.20 11.56 10.91
C VAL A 238 47.70 11.38 10.77
N TYR A 239 48.25 12.06 9.78
CA TYR A 239 49.69 12.23 9.71
C TYR A 239 50.10 12.86 11.02
N ASP A 240 50.75 12.04 11.88
CA ASP A 240 51.35 12.50 13.13
C ASP A 240 52.52 13.42 12.75
N LEU A 241 52.16 14.67 12.43
CA LEU A 241 53.10 15.72 12.08
C LEU A 241 54.01 16.17 13.26
N PHE A 242 53.77 15.55 14.43
CA PHE A 242 54.54 15.76 15.64
C PHE A 242 55.20 14.45 16.08
N GLY A 243 55.83 13.73 15.15
CA GLY A 243 56.79 12.71 15.51
C GLY A 243 57.79 13.29 16.49
N GLN A 244 57.59 13.04 17.77
CA GLN A 244 58.59 13.32 18.78
C GLN A 244 59.83 12.47 18.44
N ASP A 245 60.87 13.18 17.99
CA ASP A 245 62.23 12.69 18.06
C ASP A 245 62.56 12.44 19.54
N ASP A 246 62.35 11.23 20.03
CA ASP A 246 62.92 10.77 21.31
C ASP A 246 64.40 10.40 21.02
N ASP A 247 65.21 11.44 20.98
CA ASP A 247 66.67 11.29 21.16
C ASP A 247 66.94 10.71 22.53
N GLU A 248 67.60 9.55 22.53
CA GLU A 248 68.18 8.87 23.64
C GLU A 248 69.00 9.83 24.54
N ALA A 249 68.69 9.83 25.83
CA ALA A 249 69.66 10.20 26.84
C ALA A 249 69.54 9.24 28.03
N GLU A 250 70.40 8.25 28.05
CA GLU A 250 70.77 7.52 29.25
C GLU A 250 71.30 8.47 30.31
N ALA A 251 70.81 8.37 31.51
CA ALA A 251 71.59 8.42 32.73
C ALA A 251 70.68 8.37 33.98
N GLY A 252 70.66 7.33 34.67
CA GLY A 252 71.31 7.16 35.97
C GLY A 252 70.58 7.71 37.17
N ASP A 253 70.29 6.78 38.04
CA ASP A 253 70.52 6.87 39.47
C ASP A 253 69.39 7.27 40.44
N ASP A 254 69.03 6.28 41.17
CA ASP A 254 68.83 6.16 42.63
C ASP A 254 67.85 7.08 43.42
N LEU A 255 67.10 6.32 44.24
CA LEU A 255 66.63 6.66 45.61
C LEU A 255 65.37 7.56 45.69
N ASP A 256 64.30 7.21 46.27
CA ASP A 256 64.10 6.98 47.72
C ASP A 256 62.60 6.77 48.01
N GLU A 257 62.37 5.94 48.94
CA GLU A 257 61.08 5.66 49.59
C GLU A 257 60.51 6.93 50.22
N THR A 258 59.21 7.13 50.13
CA THR A 258 58.44 7.53 51.33
C THR A 258 56.96 7.19 51.16
N GLU A 259 56.54 6.49 52.19
CA GLU A 259 55.17 6.24 52.59
C GLU A 259 54.39 7.52 52.90
N GLY A 260 53.08 7.42 52.85
CA GLY A 260 52.21 8.42 53.50
C GLY A 260 50.87 8.50 52.75
N ASP A 261 49.99 7.70 53.17
CA ASP A 261 48.95 7.88 54.19
C ASP A 261 47.74 8.68 53.75
N ASP A 262 46.67 7.90 53.75
CA ASP A 262 45.31 8.27 54.21
C ASP A 262 44.77 9.67 53.91
N LEU A 263 43.65 9.69 53.31
CA LEU A 263 42.42 10.25 53.89
C LEU A 263 41.22 10.11 52.95
N ALA A 264 40.25 9.39 53.52
CA ALA A 264 38.87 9.38 53.14
C ALA A 264 38.28 10.80 53.19
N ASP A 265 37.31 11.06 52.34
CA ASP A 265 35.99 11.58 52.72
C ASP A 265 35.17 11.84 51.48
N ASP A 266 34.11 11.06 51.29
CA ASP A 266 32.74 11.49 51.49
C ASP A 266 32.34 12.79 50.77
N ILE A 267 31.45 12.69 49.86
CA ILE A 267 30.19 13.44 49.84
C ILE A 267 29.20 12.81 48.87
N ALA A 268 28.16 12.35 49.49
CA ALA A 268 26.88 11.91 48.92
C ALA A 268 26.14 13.04 48.18
N ASN A 269 25.24 12.58 47.39
CA ASN A 269 23.88 13.16 47.24
C ASN A 269 23.48 13.78 45.93
N GLY A 270 22.36 13.27 45.45
CA GLY A 270 21.42 13.98 44.59
C GLY A 270 20.89 13.12 43.45
N SER A 271 20.11 12.12 43.68
CA SER A 271 18.65 12.14 43.77
C SER A 271 17.95 12.89 42.63
N GLY A 272 17.21 12.15 41.81
CA GLY A 272 16.23 12.76 40.91
C GLY A 272 15.76 11.88 39.75
N ALA A 273 15.07 10.78 40.04
CA ALA A 273 14.05 10.28 39.13
C ALA A 273 12.72 11.00 39.46
N PRO A 274 11.94 11.35 38.47
CA PRO A 274 10.56 10.90 38.42
C PRO A 274 10.20 10.54 36.96
N GLY A 275 9.33 9.66 36.65
CA GLY A 275 8.11 9.18 37.21
C GLY A 275 7.45 8.43 36.08
N ALA A 276 7.28 7.14 36.25
CA ALA A 276 6.42 6.32 35.41
C ALA A 276 4.97 6.76 35.66
N ALA A 277 4.30 7.22 34.62
CA ALA A 277 2.85 7.32 34.60
C ALA A 277 2.29 6.04 34.00
N ALA A 278 1.72 5.22 34.88
CA ALA A 278 0.86 4.12 34.52
C ALA A 278 -0.43 4.69 33.93
N PHE A 279 -0.73 4.27 32.71
CA PHE A 279 -2.09 4.39 32.15
C PHE A 279 -2.80 3.09 32.49
N GLU A 280 -3.79 3.18 33.36
CA GLU A 280 -4.71 2.10 33.70
C GLU A 280 -5.70 1.92 32.55
N ASP A 281 -5.74 0.69 32.10
CA ASP A 281 -6.66 0.04 31.17
C ASP A 281 -8.07 0.03 31.80
N ASP A 282 -9.02 0.76 31.20
CA ASP A 282 -10.42 0.67 31.54
C ASP A 282 -11.18 0.06 30.36
N ILE A 283 -11.32 -1.26 30.37
CA ILE A 283 -12.15 -2.02 29.44
C ILE A 283 -13.53 -2.14 30.07
N PRO A 284 -14.59 -1.54 29.52
CA PRO A 284 -15.95 -1.83 29.97
C PRO A 284 -16.39 -3.21 29.47
N GLY A 285 -16.82 -4.02 30.43
CA GLY A 285 -17.33 -5.37 30.26
C GLY A 285 -18.50 -5.45 29.28
N VAL A 286 -18.44 -6.46 28.43
CA VAL A 286 -19.54 -6.95 27.61
C VAL A 286 -20.36 -7.89 28.49
N ASP A 287 -21.57 -7.51 28.84
CA ASP A 287 -22.57 -8.36 29.48
C ASP A 287 -23.00 -9.46 28.47
N GLU A 288 -22.68 -10.69 28.81
CA GLU A 288 -23.34 -11.88 28.28
C GLU A 288 -24.77 -11.94 28.86
N ASP A 289 -25.77 -11.71 28.05
CA ASP A 289 -27.15 -12.07 28.39
C ASP A 289 -27.59 -13.29 27.61
N ASP A 290 -27.56 -14.38 28.36
CA ASP A 290 -28.15 -15.68 28.11
C ASP A 290 -29.68 -15.58 28.11
N SER A 291 -30.32 -15.92 27.01
CA SER A 291 -31.72 -16.33 27.00
C SER A 291 -32.03 -17.37 25.95
N SER A 292 -31.85 -18.60 26.38
CA SER A 292 -32.58 -19.76 25.86
C SER A 292 -34.10 -19.56 26.05
N ASP A 293 -34.93 -19.91 25.13
CA ASP A 293 -35.97 -20.96 25.25
C ASP A 293 -37.13 -20.82 24.29
N ALA A 294 -37.63 -21.93 23.90
CA ALA A 294 -39.00 -22.31 23.48
C ALA A 294 -39.38 -22.15 21.99
N ALA A 295 -39.28 -23.18 21.22
CA ALA A 295 -40.23 -24.29 21.00
C ALA A 295 -41.64 -23.92 20.45
N ARG A 296 -41.95 -24.54 19.31
CA ARG A 296 -43.27 -25.06 18.84
C ARG A 296 -44.36 -24.05 18.40
N ALA A 297 -44.63 -24.03 17.12
CA ALA A 297 -45.84 -24.60 16.47
C ALA A 297 -45.72 -24.39 14.95
#